data_b5ff493cff3c50d51c8a749e2332c1fe
#
_entry.id   b5ff493cff3c50d51c8a749e2332c1fe
#
_cell.length_a   1.000
_cell.length_b   1.000
_cell.length_c   1.000
_cell.angle_alpha   90.00
_cell.angle_beta   90.00
_cell.angle_gamma   90.00
#
_symmetry.space_group_name_H-M   'P 1'
#
loop_
_entity.id
_entity.type
_entity.pdbx_description
1 polymer ?
#
loop_
_entity_poly.entity_id
_entity_poly.type
_entity_poly.pdbx_seq_one_letter_code
_entity_poly.pdbx_strand_id
1 'polypeptide(L)'
;MTMANKKKKTATTNAGAKSKEQLIIHQIVVKAPQRKVYDVGNWRTALSSADNGRTKQLYDLLDDIMIDGVLSDAVQKRIDAVTNSELTFQNAAGEEVEEIADLMDTTAWEDLLTEILKKKIYGRSGIEMTFNDGFNVEPIPAKHINLKNRTILRQDTDEIGIPYEGDSQLLILGKDRDFGLLLKAAPYAIYKRGGFGDWSQWIELFGMPQRI
;
A
#
# COMPACT_ATOMS: atom_id res chain seq x y z
N MET A 1 45.54 46.54 -10.60
CA MET A 1 44.11 46.25 -10.27
C MET A 1 43.77 44.91 -10.89
N THR A 2 43.83 43.85 -10.07
CA THR A 2 43.61 42.48 -10.52
C THR A 2 42.28 42.01 -9.92
N MET A 3 41.25 41.84 -10.75
CA MET A 3 39.97 41.33 -10.30
C MET A 3 40.02 39.81 -10.17
N ALA A 4 39.85 39.29 -8.94
CA ALA A 4 39.73 37.90 -8.65
C ALA A 4 38.37 37.38 -8.99
N ASN A 5 38.29 36.44 -9.93
CA ASN A 5 37.08 35.78 -10.37
C ASN A 5 36.73 34.63 -9.40
N LYS A 6 35.72 34.84 -8.54
CA LYS A 6 35.27 33.91 -7.55
C LYS A 6 34.32 32.88 -8.21
N LYS A 7 34.90 31.73 -8.63
CA LYS A 7 34.12 30.58 -9.10
C LYS A 7 33.19 30.08 -7.98
N LYS A 8 31.89 30.25 -8.16
CA LYS A 8 30.85 29.63 -7.36
C LYS A 8 30.87 28.12 -7.61
N LYS A 9 31.32 27.33 -6.62
CA LYS A 9 31.17 25.87 -6.63
C LYS A 9 29.68 25.56 -6.44
N THR A 10 29.03 25.11 -7.50
CA THR A 10 27.74 24.45 -7.42
C THR A 10 27.97 23.11 -6.70
N ALA A 11 27.44 23.00 -5.49
CA ALA A 11 27.39 21.72 -4.78
C ALA A 11 26.35 20.85 -5.49
N THR A 12 26.82 19.94 -6.32
CA THR A 12 26.00 18.82 -6.82
C THR A 12 25.84 17.89 -5.62
N THR A 13 24.67 17.92 -5.00
CA THR A 13 24.27 16.95 -4.00
C THR A 13 24.01 15.64 -4.74
N ASN A 14 25.01 14.79 -4.83
CA ASN A 14 24.80 13.38 -5.15
C ASN A 14 23.97 12.80 -4.01
N ALA A 15 22.68 12.66 -4.21
CA ALA A 15 21.85 11.76 -3.45
C ALA A 15 22.37 10.35 -3.81
N GLY A 16 23.34 9.86 -3.04
CA GLY A 16 23.91 8.54 -3.24
C GLY A 16 22.81 7.49 -3.11
N ALA A 17 22.69 6.63 -4.13
CA ALA A 17 21.80 5.50 -4.08
C ALA A 17 22.10 4.67 -2.81
N LYS A 18 21.07 4.35 -2.02
CA LYS A 18 21.21 3.54 -0.81
C LYS A 18 21.68 2.14 -1.19
N SER A 19 22.62 1.57 -0.42
CA SER A 19 22.89 0.13 -0.51
C SER A 19 21.69 -0.69 -0.04
N LYS A 20 21.58 -1.96 -0.44
CA LYS A 20 20.48 -2.85 0.01
C LYS A 20 20.31 -2.86 1.53
N GLU A 21 21.40 -2.79 2.29
CA GLU A 21 21.39 -2.74 3.76
C GLU A 21 20.80 -1.43 4.34
N GLN A 22 20.76 -0.37 3.54
CA GLN A 22 20.24 0.94 3.94
C GLN A 22 18.77 1.16 3.54
N LEU A 23 18.16 0.22 2.81
CA LEU A 23 16.75 0.31 2.45
C LEU A 23 15.87 0.29 3.70
N ILE A 24 14.84 1.13 3.70
CA ILE A 24 13.91 1.24 4.83
C ILE A 24 13.12 -0.05 4.99
N ILE A 25 12.76 -0.71 3.89
CA ILE A 25 12.04 -1.98 3.92
C ILE A 25 12.80 -3.07 4.72
N HIS A 26 14.12 -3.11 4.63
CA HIS A 26 14.94 -4.05 5.42
C HIS A 26 15.00 -3.73 6.92
N GLN A 27 14.59 -2.53 7.33
CA GLN A 27 14.50 -2.12 8.73
C GLN A 27 13.12 -2.36 9.34
N ILE A 28 12.14 -2.75 8.53
CA ILE A 28 10.76 -3.01 8.94
C ILE A 28 10.61 -4.46 9.37
N VAL A 29 9.98 -4.68 10.53
CA VAL A 29 9.60 -6.02 11.00
C VAL A 29 8.17 -6.30 10.57
N VAL A 30 8.00 -6.93 9.41
CA VAL A 30 6.70 -7.30 8.88
C VAL A 30 6.17 -8.52 9.64
N LYS A 31 5.06 -8.34 10.36
CA LYS A 31 4.33 -9.42 11.03
C LYS A 31 3.12 -9.84 10.19
N ALA A 32 2.82 -11.12 10.19
CA ALA A 32 1.60 -11.63 9.57
C ALA A 32 0.37 -10.95 10.18
N PRO A 33 -0.68 -10.69 9.37
CA PRO A 33 -1.91 -10.13 9.89
C PRO A 33 -2.56 -11.08 10.89
N GLN A 34 -3.14 -10.51 11.95
CA GLN A 34 -3.86 -11.32 12.94
C GLN A 34 -5.21 -11.75 12.34
N ARG A 35 -5.38 -13.06 12.17
CA ARG A 35 -6.62 -13.66 11.74
C ARG A 35 -7.55 -13.80 12.92
N LYS A 36 -8.66 -13.07 12.93
CA LYS A 36 -9.69 -13.07 13.96
C LYS A 36 -11.05 -13.20 13.30
N VAL A 37 -12.04 -13.64 14.09
CA VAL A 37 -13.43 -13.43 13.69
C VAL A 37 -13.74 -11.95 13.89
N TYR A 38 -13.90 -11.22 12.79
CA TYR A 38 -14.24 -9.81 12.83
C TYR A 38 -15.76 -9.63 12.74
N ASP A 39 -16.31 -8.81 13.63
CA ASP A 39 -17.67 -8.32 13.60
C ASP A 39 -17.70 -6.81 13.30
N VAL A 40 -18.90 -6.25 13.17
CA VAL A 40 -19.07 -4.80 12.91
C VAL A 40 -18.60 -3.95 14.09
N GLY A 41 -18.67 -4.49 15.31
CA GLY A 41 -18.13 -3.83 16.51
C GLY A 41 -16.60 -3.69 16.43
N ASN A 42 -15.92 -4.77 16.04
CA ASN A 42 -14.48 -4.75 15.80
C ASN A 42 -14.10 -3.76 14.70
N TRP A 43 -14.86 -3.70 13.60
CA TRP A 43 -14.64 -2.73 12.53
C TRP A 43 -14.74 -1.28 13.03
N ARG A 44 -15.78 -0.94 13.82
CA ARG A 44 -15.94 0.40 14.39
C ARG A 44 -14.81 0.76 15.34
N THR A 45 -14.39 -0.20 16.18
CA THR A 45 -13.28 -0.01 17.11
C THR A 45 -11.95 0.21 16.37
N ALA A 46 -11.69 -0.59 15.32
CA ALA A 46 -10.51 -0.44 14.49
C ALA A 46 -10.48 0.91 13.76
N LEU A 47 -11.63 1.36 13.25
CA LEU A 47 -11.76 2.67 12.62
C LEU A 47 -11.50 3.81 13.60
N SER A 48 -12.11 3.77 14.80
CA SER A 48 -11.88 4.78 15.85
C SER A 48 -10.41 4.83 16.27
N SER A 49 -9.75 3.67 16.37
CA SER A 49 -8.31 3.61 16.67
C SER A 49 -7.47 4.22 15.55
N ALA A 50 -7.85 3.96 14.29
CA ALA A 50 -7.16 4.49 13.11
C ALA A 50 -7.30 6.02 12.99
N ASP A 51 -8.46 6.58 13.32
CA ASP A 51 -8.69 8.03 13.39
C ASP A 51 -7.76 8.72 14.41
N ASN A 52 -7.33 7.97 15.43
CA ASN A 52 -6.36 8.42 16.43
C ASN A 52 -4.90 8.08 16.08
N GLY A 53 -4.64 7.60 14.85
CA GLY A 53 -3.31 7.31 14.32
C GLY A 53 -2.82 5.87 14.55
N ARG A 54 -3.60 5.02 15.24
CA ARG A 54 -3.28 3.60 15.49
C ARG A 54 -3.93 2.71 14.42
N THR A 55 -3.30 2.58 13.28
CA THR A 55 -3.89 1.99 12.07
C THR A 55 -3.72 0.47 11.95
N LYS A 56 -2.90 -0.17 12.80
CA LYS A 56 -2.61 -1.61 12.75
C LYS A 56 -3.88 -2.47 12.69
N GLN A 57 -4.80 -2.28 13.64
CA GLN A 57 -6.02 -3.11 13.73
C GLN A 57 -6.90 -2.97 12.49
N LEU A 58 -6.95 -1.76 11.92
CA LEU A 58 -7.72 -1.53 10.71
C LEU A 58 -7.09 -2.26 9.53
N TYR A 59 -5.78 -2.17 9.33
CA TYR A 59 -5.12 -2.84 8.20
C TYR A 59 -5.12 -4.35 8.33
N ASP A 60 -4.96 -4.90 9.55
CA ASP A 60 -5.12 -6.33 9.79
C ASP A 60 -6.55 -6.81 9.43
N LEU A 61 -7.59 -5.99 9.70
CA LEU A 61 -8.96 -6.27 9.30
C LEU A 61 -9.14 -6.16 7.77
N LEU A 62 -8.57 -5.12 7.14
CA LEU A 62 -8.64 -4.96 5.68
C LEU A 62 -7.95 -6.11 4.94
N ASP A 63 -6.82 -6.58 5.44
CA ASP A 63 -6.12 -7.74 4.89
C ASP A 63 -6.94 -9.04 5.10
N ASP A 64 -7.69 -9.13 6.19
CA ASP A 64 -8.55 -10.29 6.45
C ASP A 64 -9.77 -10.32 5.52
N ILE A 65 -10.43 -9.20 5.26
CA ILE A 65 -11.58 -9.18 4.35
C ILE A 65 -11.20 -9.45 2.89
N MET A 66 -9.95 -9.22 2.51
CA MET A 66 -9.43 -9.56 1.18
C MET A 66 -9.36 -11.07 0.89
N ILE A 67 -9.58 -11.93 1.90
CA ILE A 67 -9.79 -13.38 1.69
C ILE A 67 -11.11 -13.66 0.97
N ASP A 68 -12.07 -12.74 1.01
CA ASP A 68 -13.31 -12.88 0.23
C ASP A 68 -13.00 -12.86 -1.26
N GLY A 69 -13.23 -14.01 -1.94
CA GLY A 69 -12.86 -14.17 -3.35
C GLY A 69 -13.56 -13.19 -4.29
N VAL A 70 -14.80 -12.78 -4.00
CA VAL A 70 -15.51 -11.79 -4.83
C VAL A 70 -14.91 -10.41 -4.68
N LEU A 71 -14.57 -10.04 -3.44
CA LEU A 71 -13.92 -8.75 -3.17
C LEU A 71 -12.51 -8.70 -3.77
N SER A 72 -11.73 -9.77 -3.58
CA SER A 72 -10.38 -9.89 -4.13
C SER A 72 -10.40 -9.83 -5.66
N ASP A 73 -11.28 -10.58 -6.33
CA ASP A 73 -11.45 -10.56 -7.78
C ASP A 73 -11.84 -9.16 -8.29
N ALA A 74 -12.78 -8.50 -7.60
CA ALA A 74 -13.20 -7.14 -7.96
C ALA A 74 -12.07 -6.11 -7.81
N VAL A 75 -11.17 -6.28 -6.85
CA VAL A 75 -9.98 -5.45 -6.68
C VAL A 75 -8.97 -5.75 -7.78
N GLN A 76 -8.67 -7.05 -8.01
CA GLN A 76 -7.70 -7.47 -9.01
C GLN A 76 -8.09 -7.00 -10.41
N LYS A 77 -9.34 -7.16 -10.82
CA LYS A 77 -9.84 -6.68 -12.11
C LYS A 77 -9.65 -5.18 -12.33
N ARG A 78 -9.70 -4.37 -11.27
CA ARG A 78 -9.44 -2.93 -11.37
C ARG A 78 -7.97 -2.61 -11.53
N ILE A 79 -7.11 -3.38 -10.90
CA ILE A 79 -5.66 -3.28 -11.06
C ILE A 79 -5.30 -3.69 -12.49
N ASP A 80 -5.75 -4.87 -12.92
CA ASP A 80 -5.46 -5.43 -14.25
C ASP A 80 -5.94 -4.52 -15.39
N ALA A 81 -7.08 -3.84 -15.21
CA ALA A 81 -7.59 -2.89 -16.19
C ALA A 81 -6.67 -1.71 -16.46
N VAL A 82 -5.80 -1.36 -15.50
CA VAL A 82 -4.82 -0.27 -15.66
C VAL A 82 -3.46 -0.83 -16.06
N THR A 83 -2.99 -1.90 -15.41
CA THR A 83 -1.68 -2.49 -15.71
C THR A 83 -1.60 -3.08 -17.11
N ASN A 84 -2.72 -3.61 -17.63
CA ASN A 84 -2.83 -4.13 -19.01
C ASN A 84 -3.19 -3.05 -20.05
N SER A 85 -3.34 -1.77 -19.64
CA SER A 85 -3.58 -0.71 -20.61
C SER A 85 -2.27 -0.24 -21.22
N GLU A 86 -2.30 0.05 -22.52
CA GLU A 86 -1.16 0.62 -23.22
C GLU A 86 -0.92 2.07 -22.70
N LEU A 87 0.21 2.27 -22.07
CA LEU A 87 0.63 3.55 -21.53
C LEU A 87 1.81 4.06 -22.33
N THR A 88 1.80 5.34 -22.68
CA THR A 88 2.92 6.00 -23.37
C THR A 88 3.35 7.22 -22.57
N PHE A 89 4.65 7.45 -22.49
CA PHE A 89 5.19 8.64 -21.86
C PHE A 89 5.74 9.57 -22.95
N GLN A 90 5.22 10.82 -22.98
CA GLN A 90 5.65 11.85 -23.92
C GLN A 90 6.21 13.06 -23.19
N ASN A 91 7.26 13.65 -23.74
CA ASN A 91 7.81 14.90 -23.25
C ASN A 91 6.87 16.09 -23.59
N ALA A 92 7.23 17.28 -23.15
CA ALA A 92 6.44 18.50 -23.40
C ALA A 92 6.31 18.86 -24.91
N ALA A 93 7.14 18.29 -25.78
CA ALA A 93 7.08 18.44 -27.23
C ALA A 93 6.19 17.40 -27.91
N GLY A 94 5.65 16.43 -27.15
CA GLY A 94 4.84 15.32 -27.68
C GLY A 94 5.66 14.17 -28.27
N GLU A 95 6.96 14.12 -27.98
CA GLU A 95 7.84 13.05 -28.42
C GLU A 95 7.97 11.98 -27.36
N GLU A 96 8.00 10.72 -27.74
CA GLU A 96 8.21 9.59 -26.85
C GLU A 96 9.65 9.60 -26.31
N VAL A 97 9.81 9.30 -25.02
CA VAL A 97 11.12 9.24 -24.36
C VAL A 97 11.50 7.76 -24.24
N GLU A 98 12.43 7.30 -25.08
CA GLU A 98 12.84 5.90 -25.22
C GLU A 98 13.33 5.31 -23.89
N GLU A 99 14.14 6.05 -23.12
CA GLU A 99 14.64 5.60 -21.80
C GLU A 99 13.51 5.29 -20.81
N ILE A 100 12.39 6.00 -20.89
CA ILE A 100 11.23 5.77 -20.03
C ILE A 100 10.36 4.65 -20.61
N ALA A 101 10.25 4.56 -21.93
CA ALA A 101 9.54 3.47 -22.59
C ALA A 101 10.18 2.11 -22.24
N ASP A 102 11.51 1.99 -22.30
CA ASP A 102 12.25 0.80 -21.88
C ASP A 102 12.00 0.45 -20.40
N LEU A 103 11.90 1.45 -19.53
CA LEU A 103 11.60 1.23 -18.11
C LEU A 103 10.16 0.75 -17.89
N MET A 104 9.22 1.23 -18.72
CA MET A 104 7.81 0.85 -18.66
C MET A 104 7.56 -0.60 -19.11
N ASP A 105 8.46 -1.19 -19.86
CA ASP A 105 8.40 -2.60 -20.29
C ASP A 105 8.95 -3.58 -19.22
N THR A 106 9.27 -3.09 -18.03
CA THR A 106 9.81 -3.92 -16.95
C THR A 106 8.72 -4.39 -15.97
N THR A 107 8.93 -5.57 -15.36
CA THR A 107 8.07 -6.07 -14.27
C THR A 107 8.05 -5.12 -13.06
N ALA A 108 9.15 -4.41 -12.79
CA ALA A 108 9.23 -3.42 -11.73
C ALA A 108 8.28 -2.23 -11.97
N TRP A 109 8.02 -1.89 -13.23
CA TRP A 109 7.01 -0.88 -13.58
C TRP A 109 5.59 -1.37 -13.30
N GLU A 110 5.27 -2.62 -13.61
CA GLU A 110 3.97 -3.22 -13.29
C GLU A 110 3.74 -3.25 -11.77
N ASP A 111 4.78 -3.60 -11.00
CA ASP A 111 4.76 -3.56 -9.53
C ASP A 111 4.54 -2.14 -9.02
N LEU A 112 5.21 -1.15 -9.60
CA LEU A 112 5.02 0.26 -9.27
C LEU A 112 3.57 0.70 -9.50
N LEU A 113 2.99 0.40 -10.67
CA LEU A 113 1.61 0.74 -10.99
C LEU A 113 0.63 0.07 -10.02
N THR A 114 0.85 -1.21 -9.74
CA THR A 114 0.03 -1.98 -8.79
C THR A 114 0.05 -1.32 -7.41
N GLU A 115 1.22 -0.95 -6.90
CA GLU A 115 1.33 -0.29 -5.60
C GLU A 115 0.71 1.13 -5.60
N ILE A 116 0.85 1.89 -6.67
CA ILE A 116 0.16 3.19 -6.83
C ILE A 116 -1.36 3.01 -6.77
N LEU A 117 -1.91 2.00 -7.43
CA LEU A 117 -3.34 1.71 -7.44
C LEU A 117 -3.86 1.24 -6.08
N LYS A 118 -3.05 0.53 -5.30
CA LYS A 118 -3.37 0.14 -3.92
C LYS A 118 -3.68 1.33 -3.02
N LYS A 119 -3.13 2.52 -3.30
CA LYS A 119 -3.52 3.75 -2.60
C LYS A 119 -5.03 4.00 -2.65
N LYS A 120 -5.68 3.76 -3.78
CA LYS A 120 -7.12 3.95 -3.90
C LYS A 120 -7.91 2.90 -3.13
N ILE A 121 -7.35 1.70 -3.02
CA ILE A 121 -7.95 0.53 -2.39
C ILE A 121 -7.81 0.61 -0.86
N TYR A 122 -6.58 0.81 -0.37
CA TYR A 122 -6.23 0.84 1.05
C TYR A 122 -6.17 2.25 1.66
N GLY A 123 -6.28 3.32 0.84
CA GLY A 123 -6.18 4.72 1.27
C GLY A 123 -4.75 5.24 1.34
N ARG A 124 -3.76 4.36 1.41
CA ARG A 124 -2.33 4.67 1.39
C ARG A 124 -1.54 3.59 0.70
N SER A 125 -0.41 3.97 0.14
CA SER A 125 0.61 3.07 -0.39
C SER A 125 1.99 3.68 -0.17
N GLY A 126 2.98 2.85 0.02
CA GLY A 126 4.37 3.26 0.14
C GLY A 126 5.26 2.35 -0.68
N ILE A 127 6.23 2.96 -1.32
CA ILE A 127 7.12 2.30 -2.26
C ILE A 127 8.52 2.83 -2.02
N GLU A 128 9.49 1.93 -1.90
CA GLU A 128 10.90 2.26 -1.94
C GLU A 128 11.47 1.83 -3.30
N MET A 129 12.03 2.77 -4.04
CA MET A 129 12.57 2.57 -5.38
C MET A 129 14.09 2.53 -5.34
N THR A 130 14.71 1.62 -6.07
CA THR A 130 16.17 1.54 -6.21
C THR A 130 16.57 1.43 -7.67
N PHE A 131 17.74 2.00 -7.99
CA PHE A 131 18.28 2.09 -9.35
C PHE A 131 19.73 1.54 -9.46
N ASN A 132 20.24 0.87 -8.42
CA ASN A 132 21.65 0.44 -8.38
C ASN A 132 21.95 -0.72 -9.34
N ASP A 133 21.05 -1.71 -9.40
CA ASP A 133 21.16 -2.92 -10.24
C ASP A 133 19.96 -3.01 -11.20
N GLY A 134 19.59 -1.88 -11.79
CA GLY A 134 18.36 -1.71 -12.54
C GLY A 134 17.25 -1.08 -11.66
N PHE A 135 16.09 -0.87 -12.26
CA PHE A 135 14.92 -0.35 -11.57
C PHE A 135 14.26 -1.47 -10.77
N ASN A 136 14.14 -1.28 -9.46
CA ASN A 136 13.46 -2.19 -8.55
C ASN A 136 12.52 -1.44 -7.62
N VAL A 137 11.42 -2.08 -7.27
CA VAL A 137 10.32 -1.55 -6.47
C VAL A 137 10.07 -2.47 -5.27
N GLU A 138 10.16 -1.90 -4.08
CA GLU A 138 9.89 -2.62 -2.83
C GLU A 138 8.69 -2.00 -2.11
N PRO A 139 7.58 -2.74 -1.95
CA PRO A 139 6.38 -2.20 -1.33
C PRO A 139 6.53 -2.08 0.18
N ILE A 140 6.16 -0.93 0.73
CA ILE A 140 6.10 -0.70 2.18
C ILE A 140 4.68 -1.00 2.66
N PRO A 141 4.49 -1.96 3.58
CA PRO A 141 3.16 -2.32 4.05
C PRO A 141 2.39 -1.13 4.65
N ALA A 142 1.13 -0.95 4.26
CA ALA A 142 0.30 0.20 4.63
C ALA A 142 0.20 0.43 6.14
N LYS A 143 0.25 -0.64 6.96
CA LYS A 143 0.22 -0.58 8.42
C LYS A 143 1.45 0.08 9.05
N HIS A 144 2.59 0.14 8.32
CA HIS A 144 3.82 0.78 8.77
C HIS A 144 3.90 2.26 8.39
N ILE A 145 2.98 2.77 7.57
CA ILE A 145 2.99 4.14 7.09
C ILE A 145 2.17 5.02 8.04
N ASN A 146 2.79 5.98 8.69
CA ASN A 146 2.12 6.99 9.50
C ASN A 146 2.09 8.32 8.75
N LEU A 147 0.96 8.60 8.08
CA LEU A 147 0.79 9.83 7.29
C LEU A 147 0.69 11.08 8.16
N LYS A 148 0.18 10.96 9.38
CA LYS A 148 0.04 12.09 10.31
C LYS A 148 1.39 12.63 10.75
N ASN A 149 2.31 11.72 11.10
CA ASN A 149 3.65 12.06 11.57
C ASN A 149 4.70 12.05 10.45
N ARG A 150 4.29 11.67 9.22
CA ARG A 150 5.17 11.53 8.04
C ARG A 150 6.36 10.63 8.31
N THR A 151 6.08 9.48 8.91
CA THR A 151 7.10 8.49 9.30
C THR A 151 6.72 7.08 8.85
N ILE A 152 7.73 6.24 8.68
CA ILE A 152 7.59 4.80 8.46
C ILE A 152 7.98 4.10 9.75
N LEU A 153 7.06 3.30 10.29
CA LEU A 153 7.24 2.60 11.57
C LEU A 153 8.06 1.33 11.35
N ARG A 154 9.04 1.06 12.21
CA ARG A 154 9.80 -0.19 12.16
C ARG A 154 8.95 -1.39 12.58
N GLN A 155 8.15 -1.22 13.61
CA GLN A 155 7.10 -2.15 13.99
C GLN A 155 5.74 -1.47 13.87
N ASP A 156 4.74 -2.25 13.53
CA ASP A 156 3.36 -1.80 13.34
C ASP A 156 2.69 -1.20 14.60
N THR A 157 3.35 -1.34 15.76
CA THR A 157 2.93 -0.82 17.07
C THR A 157 3.73 0.38 17.55
N ASP A 158 4.79 0.76 16.86
CA ASP A 158 5.67 1.85 17.27
C ASP A 158 4.95 3.21 17.16
N GLU A 159 5.30 4.13 18.04
CA GLU A 159 4.83 5.53 17.99
C GLU A 159 5.81 6.42 17.22
N ILE A 160 7.09 6.05 17.22
CA ILE A 160 8.18 6.78 16.57
C ILE A 160 8.67 5.97 15.38
N GLY A 161 8.77 6.61 14.23
CA GLY A 161 9.21 6.00 12.99
C GLY A 161 10.36 6.75 12.32
N ILE A 162 10.79 6.24 11.18
CA ILE A 162 11.80 6.86 10.32
C ILE A 162 11.11 7.93 9.47
N PRO A 163 11.52 9.21 9.50
CA PRO A 163 10.93 10.23 8.65
C PRO A 163 11.24 9.91 7.18
N TYR A 164 10.24 10.08 6.32
CA TYR A 164 10.37 9.80 4.88
C TYR A 164 10.45 11.08 4.03
N GLU A 165 10.30 12.25 4.64
CA GLU A 165 10.40 13.51 3.89
C GLU A 165 11.82 13.79 3.41
N GLY A 166 11.93 14.19 2.14
CA GLY A 166 13.23 14.49 1.53
C GLY A 166 14.00 13.28 0.99
N ASP A 167 13.47 12.07 1.15
CA ASP A 167 14.04 10.88 0.56
C ASP A 167 13.49 10.69 -0.87
N SER A 168 14.36 10.86 -1.88
CA SER A 168 13.97 10.76 -3.29
C SER A 168 13.68 9.34 -3.77
N GLN A 169 14.02 8.33 -2.99
CA GLN A 169 13.76 6.93 -3.30
C GLN A 169 12.44 6.43 -2.73
N LEU A 170 11.78 7.25 -1.91
CA LEU A 170 10.51 6.92 -1.28
C LEU A 170 9.35 7.63 -1.95
N LEU A 171 8.37 6.86 -2.40
CA LEU A 171 7.09 7.37 -2.86
C LEU A 171 6.00 6.96 -1.88
N ILE A 172 5.55 7.91 -1.05
CA ILE A 172 4.46 7.67 -0.10
C ILE A 172 3.19 8.38 -0.59
N LEU A 173 2.16 7.60 -0.83
CA LEU A 173 0.87 8.06 -1.36
C LEU A 173 -0.22 7.90 -0.31
N GLY A 174 -1.05 8.91 -0.16
CA GLY A 174 -2.20 8.86 0.74
C GLY A 174 -2.52 10.22 1.33
N LYS A 175 -3.62 10.25 2.08
CA LYS A 175 -4.03 11.39 2.91
C LYS A 175 -4.37 10.88 4.29
N ASP A 176 -4.12 11.69 5.30
CA ASP A 176 -4.55 11.37 6.66
C ASP A 176 -6.07 11.12 6.68
N ARG A 177 -6.50 10.09 7.40
CA ARG A 177 -7.90 9.63 7.49
C ARG A 177 -8.56 9.18 6.17
N ASP A 178 -7.79 8.98 5.09
CA ASP A 178 -8.28 8.26 3.91
C ASP A 178 -7.90 6.79 4.06
N PHE A 179 -8.88 5.92 4.26
CA PHE A 179 -8.68 4.48 4.41
C PHE A 179 -9.17 3.69 3.19
N GLY A 180 -9.40 4.38 2.09
CA GLY A 180 -9.68 3.81 0.79
C GLY A 180 -11.05 3.15 0.64
N LEU A 181 -11.18 2.37 -0.43
CA LEU A 181 -12.43 1.71 -0.78
C LEU A 181 -12.72 0.48 0.09
N LEU A 182 -11.68 -0.23 0.56
CA LEU A 182 -11.85 -1.42 1.39
C LEU A 182 -12.55 -1.11 2.71
N LEU A 183 -12.31 0.07 3.29
CA LEU A 183 -13.03 0.48 4.48
C LEU A 183 -14.56 0.46 4.27
N LYS A 184 -15.01 0.87 3.08
CA LYS A 184 -16.45 0.90 2.73
C LYS A 184 -17.00 -0.48 2.41
N ALA A 185 -16.17 -1.37 1.89
CA ALA A 185 -16.53 -2.76 1.59
C ALA A 185 -16.54 -3.66 2.83
N ALA A 186 -15.76 -3.31 3.86
CA ALA A 186 -15.55 -4.14 5.04
C ALA A 186 -16.85 -4.56 5.75
N PRO A 187 -17.82 -3.69 6.05
CA PRO A 187 -19.06 -4.11 6.70
C PRO A 187 -19.80 -5.18 5.90
N TYR A 188 -19.86 -5.04 4.58
CA TYR A 188 -20.54 -6.00 3.71
C TYR A 188 -19.86 -7.36 3.69
N ALA A 189 -18.52 -7.41 3.63
CA ALA A 189 -17.76 -8.64 3.70
C ALA A 189 -17.94 -9.35 5.05
N ILE A 190 -17.95 -8.58 6.14
CA ILE A 190 -18.19 -9.09 7.51
C ILE A 190 -19.60 -9.69 7.62
N TYR A 191 -20.62 -8.96 7.19
CA TYR A 191 -22.01 -9.45 7.22
C TYR A 191 -22.22 -10.69 6.33
N LYS A 192 -21.60 -10.72 5.15
CA LYS A 192 -21.64 -11.88 4.26
C LYS A 192 -21.10 -13.13 4.96
N ARG A 193 -19.96 -13.03 5.64
CA ARG A 193 -19.36 -14.16 6.38
C ARG A 193 -20.25 -14.61 7.54
N GLY A 194 -20.81 -13.68 8.32
CA GLY A 194 -21.74 -13.97 9.39
C GLY A 194 -23.01 -14.68 8.86
N GLY A 195 -23.61 -14.14 7.81
CA GLY A 195 -24.80 -14.71 7.20
C GLY A 195 -24.59 -16.13 6.63
N PHE A 196 -23.40 -16.46 6.13
CA PHE A 196 -23.09 -17.83 5.73
C PHE A 196 -23.01 -18.77 6.94
N GLY A 197 -22.47 -18.30 8.06
CA GLY A 197 -22.43 -19.07 9.30
C GLY A 197 -23.85 -19.38 9.83
N ASP A 198 -24.70 -18.37 9.90
CA ASP A 198 -26.09 -18.50 10.34
C ASP A 198 -26.88 -19.44 9.42
N TRP A 199 -26.70 -19.30 8.11
CA TRP A 199 -27.34 -20.17 7.11
C TRP A 199 -26.89 -21.63 7.22
N SER A 200 -25.60 -21.86 7.45
CA SER A 200 -25.04 -23.20 7.68
C SER A 200 -25.66 -23.85 8.91
N GLN A 201 -25.78 -23.11 10.02
CA GLN A 201 -26.45 -23.60 11.25
C GLN A 201 -27.92 -23.90 11.01
N TRP A 202 -28.62 -23.05 10.24
CA TRP A 202 -30.01 -23.28 9.89
C TRP A 202 -30.20 -24.57 9.08
N ILE A 203 -29.33 -24.82 8.09
CA ILE A 203 -29.37 -26.07 7.30
C ILE A 203 -29.08 -27.26 8.20
N GLU A 204 -28.13 -27.17 9.12
CA GLU A 204 -27.80 -28.26 10.04
C GLU A 204 -28.97 -28.61 10.96
N LEU A 205 -29.69 -27.62 11.46
CA LEU A 205 -30.83 -27.81 12.36
C LEU A 205 -32.11 -28.26 11.64
N PHE A 206 -32.37 -27.75 10.45
CA PHE A 206 -33.66 -27.91 9.75
C PHE A 206 -33.54 -28.65 8.42
N GLY A 207 -32.34 -28.81 7.87
CA GLY A 207 -32.09 -29.47 6.59
C GLY A 207 -32.05 -30.99 6.63
N MET A 208 -32.03 -31.60 7.82
CA MET A 208 -32.18 -33.05 7.93
C MET A 208 -33.64 -33.46 7.75
N PRO A 209 -33.97 -34.30 6.75
CA PRO A 209 -35.31 -34.87 6.66
C PRO A 209 -35.56 -35.69 7.90
N GLN A 210 -36.60 -35.35 8.65
CA GLN A 210 -37.11 -36.24 9.71
C GLN A 210 -37.44 -37.56 9.08
N ARG A 211 -36.69 -38.62 9.38
CA ARG A 211 -37.13 -39.99 9.11
C ARG A 211 -38.29 -40.30 10.07
N ILE A 212 -39.48 -40.33 9.54
CA ILE A 212 -40.66 -40.89 10.18
C ILE A 212 -40.59 -42.39 10.07
#